data_706d2d276ebbd36cd872fd5b1922410d
#
_entry.id   706d2d276ebbd36cd872fd5b1922410d
#
_cell.length_a   1.000
_cell.length_b   1.000
_cell.length_c   1.000
_cell.angle_alpha   90.00
_cell.angle_beta   90.00
_cell.angle_gamma   90.00
#
_symmetry.space_group_name_H-M   'P 1'
#
loop_
_entity.id
_entity.type
_entity.pdbx_description
1 polymer ?
#
loop_
_entity_poly.entity_id
_entity_poly.type
_entity_poly.pdbx_seq_one_letter_code
_entity_poly.pdbx_strand_id
1 'polypeptide(L)'
;MRNPLNEKIVSIPPSGIRKFFDIVSEMKDAISLGVGEPDFDTPWHIREEGIYSLEKGRTFYTSNTGLKELRQEIAAYLQRTQGVTYDPMKEVIVTVGGSEAIDIALRAMINPGDEVLIPQPSYVSYEPCAILANAKPVIIELKEENEFRLTAQELRDAITDKTKVLILPFPNNPTGAIMEKKDLEEIAEVIREKDIFIISDEIYAELTYKEKHVSIVSLPGMQERTVLINGFSKAYAMTGWRLGYAVAPEPILQQMLKIHQFAIMCAPTTSQYAAVEALKNGDEDIAMMREAYNQRRRYLMHAFKEMGLQCFEPYGAFYVFPCIKEFGMTSDEFAERLLREEKVAVVPGTAFGDCGEGFLRISYAYSLENLQIAMEKIEAFIKRLREEKK
;
A
#
# COMPACT_ATOMS: atom_id res chain seq x y z
N MET A 1 11.23 -30.64 -26.64
CA MET A 1 9.88 -30.24 -26.20
C MET A 1 9.74 -28.73 -26.37
N ARG A 2 8.54 -28.25 -26.68
CA ARG A 2 8.26 -26.81 -26.74
C ARG A 2 8.36 -26.22 -25.31
N ASN A 3 8.93 -25.02 -25.16
CA ASN A 3 8.97 -24.34 -23.87
C ASN A 3 7.53 -24.07 -23.38
N PRO A 4 7.10 -24.59 -22.20
CA PRO A 4 5.74 -24.37 -21.68
C PRO A 4 5.56 -23.02 -20.97
N LEU A 5 6.64 -22.27 -20.73
CA LEU A 5 6.62 -21.05 -19.91
C LEU A 5 6.36 -19.81 -20.76
N ASN A 6 5.66 -18.85 -20.18
CA ASN A 6 5.48 -17.52 -20.75
C ASN A 6 6.73 -16.68 -20.43
N GLU A 7 7.43 -16.20 -21.46
CA GLU A 7 8.69 -15.45 -21.33
C GLU A 7 8.53 -14.19 -20.47
N LYS A 8 7.39 -13.50 -20.57
CA LYS A 8 7.09 -12.33 -19.76
C LYS A 8 7.02 -12.66 -18.26
N ILE A 9 6.40 -13.80 -17.91
CA ILE A 9 6.33 -14.23 -16.50
C ILE A 9 7.71 -14.61 -15.99
N VAL A 10 8.51 -15.27 -16.81
CA VAL A 10 9.88 -15.65 -16.46
C VAL A 10 10.78 -14.42 -16.24
N SER A 11 10.53 -13.31 -16.94
CA SER A 11 11.31 -12.08 -16.77
C SER A 11 11.01 -11.32 -15.46
N ILE A 12 9.88 -11.60 -14.81
CA ILE A 12 9.51 -10.97 -13.54
C ILE A 12 10.25 -11.69 -12.39
N PRO A 13 11.10 -11.01 -11.62
CA PRO A 13 11.78 -11.64 -10.49
C PRO A 13 10.79 -12.01 -9.37
N PRO A 14 11.08 -13.04 -8.57
CA PRO A 14 10.34 -13.31 -7.34
C PRO A 14 10.37 -12.10 -6.39
N SER A 15 9.29 -11.91 -5.62
CA SER A 15 9.21 -10.81 -4.64
C SER A 15 10.37 -10.87 -3.63
N GLY A 16 11.15 -9.78 -3.54
CA GLY A 16 12.26 -9.65 -2.59
C GLY A 16 11.82 -9.78 -1.12
N ILE A 17 10.61 -9.32 -0.81
CA ILE A 17 10.02 -9.45 0.53
C ILE A 17 9.84 -10.93 0.90
N ARG A 18 9.39 -11.78 -0.03
CA ARG A 18 9.12 -13.20 0.23
C ARG A 18 10.39 -13.97 0.56
N LYS A 19 11.46 -13.73 -0.19
CA LYS A 19 12.76 -14.36 0.08
C LYS A 19 13.22 -14.13 1.52
N PHE A 20 12.99 -12.92 2.04
CA PHE A 20 13.35 -12.58 3.41
C PHE A 20 12.44 -13.28 4.43
N PHE A 21 11.13 -13.38 4.17
CA PHE A 21 10.20 -14.11 5.04
C PHE A 21 10.49 -15.60 5.14
N ASP A 22 10.92 -16.23 4.05
CA ASP A 22 11.29 -17.64 4.05
C ASP A 22 12.43 -17.89 5.04
N ILE A 23 13.46 -17.02 5.08
CA ILE A 23 14.57 -17.09 6.04
C ILE A 23 14.08 -16.90 7.48
N VAL A 24 13.22 -15.91 7.71
CA VAL A 24 12.68 -15.60 9.06
C VAL A 24 11.82 -16.73 9.59
N SER A 25 11.06 -17.42 8.73
CA SER A 25 10.17 -18.52 9.15
C SER A 25 10.91 -19.72 9.72
N GLU A 26 12.19 -19.90 9.38
CA GLU A 26 13.07 -20.94 9.91
C GLU A 26 13.65 -20.57 11.29
N MET A 27 13.56 -19.30 11.71
CA MET A 27 14.14 -18.77 12.95
C MET A 27 13.07 -18.51 14.01
N LYS A 28 12.81 -19.48 14.86
CA LYS A 28 11.74 -19.45 15.89
C LYS A 28 11.89 -18.36 16.96
N ASP A 29 13.10 -17.83 17.15
CA ASP A 29 13.49 -16.85 18.17
C ASP A 29 13.67 -15.43 17.60
N ALA A 30 13.37 -15.21 16.33
CA ALA A 30 13.51 -13.91 15.70
C ALA A 30 12.27 -13.03 15.89
N ILE A 31 12.49 -11.75 16.20
CA ILE A 31 11.46 -10.72 16.19
C ILE A 31 11.35 -10.22 14.76
N SER A 32 10.22 -10.51 14.10
CA SER A 32 9.98 -10.04 12.74
C SER A 32 9.27 -8.69 12.75
N LEU A 33 9.93 -7.64 12.26
CA LEU A 33 9.34 -6.33 11.99
C LEU A 33 9.11 -6.11 10.48
N GLY A 34 9.12 -7.20 9.72
CA GLY A 34 8.99 -7.15 8.26
C GLY A 34 7.56 -7.29 7.74
N VAL A 35 6.63 -7.86 8.51
CA VAL A 35 5.25 -8.11 8.03
C VAL A 35 4.47 -6.81 7.94
N GLY A 36 3.82 -6.60 6.82
CA GLY A 36 3.02 -5.41 6.54
C GLY A 36 1.52 -5.62 6.78
N GLU A 37 1.14 -6.09 7.97
CA GLU A 37 -0.28 -6.24 8.35
C GLU A 37 -0.54 -5.74 9.78
N PRO A 38 -1.79 -5.30 10.07
CA PRO A 38 -2.19 -4.95 11.42
C PRO A 38 -1.95 -6.08 12.41
N ASP A 39 -1.52 -5.74 13.63
CA ASP A 39 -1.40 -6.66 14.76
C ASP A 39 -2.67 -6.71 15.63
N PHE A 40 -3.71 -6.05 15.18
CA PHE A 40 -5.04 -6.12 15.77
C PHE A 40 -5.86 -7.21 15.11
N ASP A 41 -6.71 -7.87 15.88
CA ASP A 41 -7.80 -8.65 15.34
C ASP A 41 -8.80 -7.73 14.64
N THR A 42 -9.47 -8.24 13.60
CA THR A 42 -10.66 -7.57 13.06
C THR A 42 -11.66 -7.31 14.20
N PRO A 43 -12.21 -6.08 14.36
CA PRO A 43 -13.17 -5.74 15.42
C PRO A 43 -14.29 -6.74 15.53
N TRP A 44 -14.75 -7.01 16.79
CA TRP A 44 -15.67 -8.10 17.05
C TRP A 44 -16.99 -7.99 16.29
N HIS A 45 -17.61 -6.81 16.26
CA HIS A 45 -18.89 -6.59 15.56
C HIS A 45 -18.76 -6.87 14.05
N ILE A 46 -17.61 -6.60 13.44
CA ILE A 46 -17.34 -6.92 12.03
C ILE A 46 -17.22 -8.44 11.84
N ARG A 47 -16.50 -9.13 12.75
CA ARG A 47 -16.41 -10.61 12.72
C ARG A 47 -17.77 -11.26 12.93
N GLU A 48 -18.55 -10.72 13.87
CA GLU A 48 -19.90 -11.19 14.20
C GLU A 48 -20.84 -11.14 12.99
N GLU A 49 -20.82 -10.04 12.19
CA GLU A 49 -21.61 -9.96 10.97
C GLU A 49 -21.16 -10.98 9.92
N GLY A 50 -19.85 -11.25 9.82
CA GLY A 50 -19.32 -12.33 8.98
C GLY A 50 -19.88 -13.71 9.41
N ILE A 51 -19.85 -14.02 10.71
CA ILE A 51 -20.40 -15.24 11.28
C ILE A 51 -21.91 -15.31 11.03
N TYR A 52 -22.63 -14.23 11.30
CA TYR A 52 -24.08 -14.14 11.08
C TYR A 52 -24.45 -14.38 9.62
N SER A 53 -23.66 -13.89 8.67
CA SER A 53 -23.89 -14.14 7.26
C SER A 53 -23.88 -15.63 6.92
N LEU A 54 -22.96 -16.39 7.53
CA LEU A 54 -22.88 -17.86 7.39
C LEU A 54 -24.06 -18.57 8.07
N GLU A 55 -24.45 -18.17 9.29
CA GLU A 55 -25.60 -18.71 10.00
C GLU A 55 -26.89 -18.51 9.23
N LYS A 56 -27.03 -17.39 8.50
CA LYS A 56 -28.16 -17.11 7.63
C LYS A 56 -28.09 -17.77 6.25
N GLY A 57 -27.09 -18.58 5.98
CA GLY A 57 -26.92 -19.26 4.70
C GLY A 57 -26.62 -18.29 3.54
N ARG A 58 -26.06 -17.10 3.81
CA ARG A 58 -25.67 -16.11 2.78
C ARG A 58 -24.38 -16.53 2.09
N THR A 59 -24.40 -17.66 1.38
CA THR A 59 -23.20 -18.29 0.77
C THR A 59 -23.27 -18.38 -0.76
N PHE A 60 -24.20 -17.66 -1.37
CA PHE A 60 -24.38 -17.59 -2.81
C PHE A 60 -23.51 -16.47 -3.42
N TYR A 61 -23.32 -16.53 -4.73
CA TYR A 61 -22.69 -15.44 -5.48
C TYR A 61 -23.44 -14.12 -5.29
N THR A 62 -22.70 -13.04 -5.14
CA THR A 62 -23.25 -11.70 -5.22
C THR A 62 -23.30 -11.22 -6.68
N SER A 63 -23.78 -10.00 -6.92
CA SER A 63 -23.53 -9.32 -8.18
C SER A 63 -22.01 -9.29 -8.46
N ASN A 64 -21.60 -9.37 -9.72
CA ASN A 64 -20.18 -9.26 -10.08
C ASN A 64 -19.54 -7.95 -9.57
N THR A 65 -20.29 -6.86 -9.53
CA THR A 65 -19.79 -5.59 -8.95
C THR A 65 -19.78 -5.56 -7.42
N GLY A 66 -20.29 -6.59 -6.77
CA GLY A 66 -20.44 -6.69 -5.31
C GLY A 66 -21.86 -6.41 -4.82
N LEU A 67 -22.11 -6.66 -3.52
CA LEU A 67 -23.38 -6.37 -2.86
C LEU A 67 -23.80 -4.93 -3.07
N LYS A 68 -25.07 -4.72 -3.42
CA LYS A 68 -25.62 -3.37 -3.62
C LYS A 68 -25.44 -2.49 -2.38
N GLU A 69 -25.74 -3.02 -1.21
CA GLU A 69 -25.58 -2.31 0.05
C GLU A 69 -24.14 -1.90 0.29
N LEU A 70 -23.18 -2.79 0.09
CA LEU A 70 -21.75 -2.47 0.26
C LEU A 70 -21.30 -1.34 -0.69
N ARG A 71 -21.72 -1.37 -1.96
CA ARG A 71 -21.40 -0.32 -2.91
C ARG A 71 -22.00 1.04 -2.51
N GLN A 72 -23.21 1.04 -1.93
CA GLN A 72 -23.84 2.23 -1.39
C GLN A 72 -23.07 2.78 -0.19
N GLU A 73 -22.63 1.92 0.73
CA GLU A 73 -21.82 2.34 1.88
C GLU A 73 -20.43 2.86 1.45
N ILE A 74 -19.80 2.25 0.43
CA ILE A 74 -18.54 2.78 -0.14
C ILE A 74 -18.74 4.19 -0.69
N ALA A 75 -19.78 4.42 -1.48
CA ALA A 75 -20.09 5.75 -2.02
C ALA A 75 -20.38 6.77 -0.90
N ALA A 76 -21.14 6.36 0.14
CA ALA A 76 -21.43 7.20 1.30
C ALA A 76 -20.17 7.51 2.12
N TYR A 77 -19.27 6.53 2.28
CA TYR A 77 -17.96 6.74 2.93
C TYR A 77 -17.12 7.78 2.20
N LEU A 78 -16.99 7.69 0.88
CA LEU A 78 -16.23 8.66 0.09
C LEU A 78 -16.85 10.06 0.11
N GLN A 79 -18.18 10.14 0.10
CA GLN A 79 -18.85 11.42 0.27
C GLN A 79 -18.58 12.04 1.66
N ARG A 80 -18.61 11.22 2.73
CA ARG A 80 -18.36 11.65 4.11
C ARG A 80 -16.91 12.06 4.34
N THR A 81 -15.96 11.33 3.78
CA THR A 81 -14.51 11.50 4.06
C THR A 81 -13.81 12.43 3.09
N GLN A 82 -14.18 12.43 1.80
CA GLN A 82 -13.50 13.15 0.73
C GLN A 82 -14.39 14.20 0.03
N GLY A 83 -15.69 14.23 0.33
CA GLY A 83 -16.63 15.18 -0.27
C GLY A 83 -16.96 14.89 -1.74
N VAL A 84 -16.65 13.69 -2.25
CA VAL A 84 -16.89 13.29 -3.64
C VAL A 84 -18.09 12.37 -3.76
N THR A 85 -18.82 12.50 -4.87
CA THR A 85 -20.01 11.67 -5.13
C THR A 85 -19.75 10.72 -6.29
N TYR A 86 -20.04 9.45 -6.08
CA TYR A 86 -20.00 8.40 -7.10
C TYR A 86 -21.37 7.68 -7.18
N ASP A 87 -21.77 7.29 -8.39
CA ASP A 87 -22.92 6.40 -8.56
C ASP A 87 -22.56 4.97 -8.09
N PRO A 88 -23.13 4.49 -6.97
CA PRO A 88 -22.79 3.19 -6.44
C PRO A 88 -23.14 2.03 -7.39
N MET A 89 -24.02 2.26 -8.37
CA MET A 89 -24.44 1.21 -9.31
C MET A 89 -23.57 1.14 -10.56
N LYS A 90 -22.80 2.20 -10.87
CA LYS A 90 -22.05 2.32 -12.12
C LYS A 90 -20.55 2.53 -11.92
N GLU A 91 -20.17 3.16 -10.80
CA GLU A 91 -18.82 3.66 -10.57
C GLU A 91 -18.09 2.98 -9.40
N VAL A 92 -18.68 1.93 -8.81
CA VAL A 92 -18.11 1.17 -7.68
C VAL A 92 -18.01 -0.32 -8.00
N ILE A 93 -16.86 -0.92 -7.78
CA ILE A 93 -16.63 -2.36 -7.87
C ILE A 93 -15.93 -2.87 -6.61
N VAL A 94 -16.43 -3.99 -6.07
CA VAL A 94 -15.82 -4.71 -4.94
C VAL A 94 -14.87 -5.77 -5.47
N THR A 95 -13.66 -5.83 -4.93
CA THR A 95 -12.57 -6.67 -5.43
C THR A 95 -11.99 -7.58 -4.34
N VAL A 96 -11.21 -8.59 -4.75
CA VAL A 96 -10.47 -9.48 -3.85
C VAL A 96 -9.20 -8.77 -3.35
N GLY A 97 -9.41 -7.77 -2.48
CA GLY A 97 -8.39 -6.85 -1.99
C GLY A 97 -7.98 -5.78 -3.01
N GLY A 98 -7.21 -4.79 -2.57
CA GLY A 98 -6.67 -3.73 -3.44
C GLY A 98 -5.76 -4.27 -4.53
N SER A 99 -5.10 -5.41 -4.31
CA SER A 99 -4.21 -6.03 -5.30
C SER A 99 -4.94 -6.42 -6.59
N GLU A 100 -6.14 -6.98 -6.50
CA GLU A 100 -6.96 -7.23 -7.69
C GLU A 100 -7.36 -5.93 -8.36
N ALA A 101 -7.76 -4.92 -7.59
CA ALA A 101 -8.16 -3.62 -8.13
C ALA A 101 -7.04 -2.98 -8.97
N ILE A 102 -5.79 -3.05 -8.50
CA ILE A 102 -4.60 -2.57 -9.23
C ILE A 102 -4.44 -3.33 -10.56
N ASP A 103 -4.45 -4.67 -10.50
CA ASP A 103 -4.25 -5.52 -11.69
C ASP A 103 -5.32 -5.27 -12.76
N ILE A 104 -6.60 -5.30 -12.37
CA ILE A 104 -7.69 -5.10 -13.33
C ILE A 104 -7.78 -3.65 -13.85
N ALA A 105 -7.39 -2.64 -13.07
CA ALA A 105 -7.32 -1.26 -13.52
C ALA A 105 -6.26 -1.10 -14.61
N LEU A 106 -5.04 -1.60 -14.39
CA LEU A 106 -3.98 -1.57 -15.39
C LEU A 106 -4.37 -2.34 -16.65
N ARG A 107 -4.90 -3.56 -16.53
CA ARG A 107 -5.34 -4.35 -17.69
C ARG A 107 -6.50 -3.70 -18.46
N ALA A 108 -7.36 -2.94 -17.80
CA ALA A 108 -8.48 -2.24 -18.44
C ALA A 108 -8.03 -0.99 -19.22
N MET A 109 -6.94 -0.35 -18.78
CA MET A 109 -6.52 0.96 -19.31
C MET A 109 -5.34 0.90 -20.27
N ILE A 110 -4.46 -0.11 -20.18
CA ILE A 110 -3.17 -0.16 -20.86
C ILE A 110 -3.24 -0.90 -22.18
N ASN A 111 -2.64 -0.29 -23.22
CA ASN A 111 -2.30 -0.98 -24.48
C ASN A 111 -0.79 -1.27 -24.54
N PRO A 112 -0.37 -2.26 -25.33
CA PRO A 112 1.06 -2.52 -25.53
C PRO A 112 1.81 -1.27 -26.02
N GLY A 113 2.85 -0.88 -25.27
CA GLY A 113 3.67 0.29 -25.57
C GLY A 113 3.30 1.56 -24.79
N ASP A 114 2.15 1.57 -24.12
CA ASP A 114 1.83 2.65 -23.15
C ASP A 114 2.80 2.61 -21.98
N GLU A 115 3.16 3.77 -21.45
CA GLU A 115 4.01 3.91 -20.27
C GLU A 115 3.16 4.15 -19.01
N VAL A 116 3.57 3.49 -17.92
CA VAL A 116 3.02 3.67 -16.58
C VAL A 116 4.11 4.24 -15.67
N LEU A 117 3.87 5.43 -15.12
CA LEU A 117 4.76 6.07 -14.17
C LEU A 117 4.55 5.45 -12.79
N ILE A 118 5.65 5.03 -12.17
CA ILE A 118 5.64 4.35 -10.87
C ILE A 118 6.62 5.04 -9.94
N PRO A 119 6.16 5.87 -9.00
CA PRO A 119 7.01 6.39 -7.93
C PRO A 119 7.56 5.23 -7.08
N GLN A 120 8.89 5.22 -6.87
CA GLN A 120 9.59 4.25 -6.02
C GLN A 120 10.51 4.97 -5.03
N PRO A 121 10.78 4.43 -3.81
CA PRO A 121 10.36 3.11 -3.35
C PRO A 121 8.86 3.04 -3.09
N SER A 122 8.24 1.92 -3.48
CA SER A 122 6.80 1.72 -3.33
C SER A 122 6.42 0.22 -3.26
N TYR A 123 5.12 -0.05 -3.14
CA TYR A 123 4.62 -1.42 -3.03
C TYR A 123 5.02 -2.28 -4.23
N VAL A 124 5.61 -3.42 -3.94
CA VAL A 124 6.31 -4.33 -4.87
C VAL A 124 5.46 -4.84 -6.05
N SER A 125 4.14 -4.73 -6.00
CA SER A 125 3.26 -5.28 -7.04
C SER A 125 2.99 -4.32 -8.20
N TYR A 126 3.28 -3.04 -8.08
CA TYR A 126 2.94 -2.08 -9.14
C TYR A 126 3.67 -2.36 -10.44
N GLU A 127 4.98 -2.52 -10.38
CA GLU A 127 5.80 -2.79 -11.57
C GLU A 127 5.46 -4.13 -12.22
N PRO A 128 5.39 -5.26 -11.51
CA PRO A 128 4.92 -6.52 -12.06
C PRO A 128 3.54 -6.45 -12.69
N CYS A 129 2.57 -5.78 -12.04
CA CYS A 129 1.22 -5.63 -12.61
C CYS A 129 1.23 -4.79 -13.89
N ALA A 130 2.05 -3.73 -13.97
CA ALA A 130 2.22 -2.95 -15.20
C ALA A 130 2.81 -3.79 -16.33
N ILE A 131 3.86 -4.59 -16.05
CA ILE A 131 4.46 -5.52 -17.02
C ILE A 131 3.42 -6.54 -17.49
N LEU A 132 2.64 -7.13 -16.57
CA LEU A 132 1.61 -8.11 -16.91
C LEU A 132 0.48 -7.50 -17.77
N ALA A 133 0.19 -6.22 -17.58
CA ALA A 133 -0.75 -5.46 -18.41
C ALA A 133 -0.17 -5.03 -19.78
N ASN A 134 1.08 -5.38 -20.10
CA ASN A 134 1.84 -4.98 -21.29
C ASN A 134 2.27 -3.52 -21.33
N ALA A 135 2.30 -2.84 -20.20
CA ALA A 135 2.88 -1.52 -20.09
C ALA A 135 4.42 -1.58 -20.11
N LYS A 136 5.02 -0.43 -20.42
CA LYS A 136 6.40 -0.13 -20.06
C LYS A 136 6.43 0.62 -18.75
N PRO A 137 6.93 0.04 -17.63
CA PRO A 137 7.13 0.77 -16.39
C PRO A 137 8.16 1.89 -16.60
N VAL A 138 7.88 3.06 -16.05
CA VAL A 138 8.81 4.20 -15.95
C VAL A 138 8.90 4.60 -14.49
N ILE A 139 10.06 4.40 -13.89
CA ILE A 139 10.27 4.63 -12.47
C ILE A 139 10.55 6.12 -12.23
N ILE A 140 9.88 6.69 -11.22
CA ILE A 140 10.19 8.01 -10.67
C ILE A 140 10.79 7.80 -9.30
N GLU A 141 12.06 8.16 -9.13
CA GLU A 141 12.75 8.02 -7.86
C GLU A 141 12.28 9.09 -6.86
N LEU A 142 11.65 8.64 -5.76
CA LEU A 142 11.29 9.49 -4.64
C LEU A 142 12.51 9.70 -3.74
N LYS A 143 12.78 10.95 -3.38
CA LYS A 143 13.99 11.34 -2.67
C LYS A 143 13.72 11.64 -1.20
N GLU A 144 14.68 11.25 -0.35
CA GLU A 144 14.63 11.55 1.09
C GLU A 144 14.57 13.07 1.36
N GLU A 145 15.25 13.89 0.57
CA GLU A 145 15.25 15.36 0.68
C GLU A 145 13.86 15.97 0.49
N ASN A 146 12.96 15.28 -0.24
CA ASN A 146 11.57 15.63 -0.43
C ASN A 146 10.63 14.82 0.48
N GLU A 147 11.15 14.21 1.55
CA GLU A 147 10.39 13.33 2.45
C GLU A 147 9.69 12.17 1.69
N PHE A 148 10.31 11.67 0.64
CA PHE A 148 9.77 10.66 -0.28
C PHE A 148 8.41 11.03 -0.89
N ARG A 149 8.12 12.31 -1.05
CA ARG A 149 6.96 12.83 -1.79
C ARG A 149 7.27 12.91 -3.28
N LEU A 150 6.26 12.73 -4.10
CA LEU A 150 6.35 12.99 -5.53
C LEU A 150 6.23 14.50 -5.79
N THR A 151 7.21 15.11 -6.43
CA THR A 151 7.15 16.52 -6.82
C THR A 151 6.60 16.70 -8.24
N ALA A 152 5.97 17.84 -8.50
CA ALA A 152 5.47 18.18 -9.83
C ALA A 152 6.60 18.23 -10.88
N GLN A 153 7.83 18.61 -10.48
CA GLN A 153 8.97 18.63 -11.39
C GLN A 153 9.43 17.22 -11.77
N GLU A 154 9.57 16.32 -10.80
CA GLU A 154 9.90 14.90 -11.05
C GLU A 154 8.86 14.24 -11.96
N LEU A 155 7.58 14.56 -11.75
CA LEU A 155 6.51 14.08 -12.61
C LEU A 155 6.64 14.62 -14.03
N ARG A 156 6.88 15.94 -14.22
CA ARG A 156 7.06 16.56 -15.55
C ARG A 156 8.23 15.94 -16.31
N ASP A 157 9.34 15.69 -15.63
CA ASP A 157 10.58 15.15 -16.23
C ASP A 157 10.41 13.68 -16.69
N ALA A 158 9.52 12.92 -16.05
CA ALA A 158 9.25 11.53 -16.38
C ALA A 158 8.22 11.34 -17.51
N ILE A 159 7.41 12.35 -17.81
CA ILE A 159 6.32 12.25 -18.79
C ILE A 159 6.87 12.26 -20.23
N THR A 160 6.39 11.31 -21.03
CA THR A 160 6.62 11.24 -22.47
C THR A 160 5.28 11.22 -23.22
N ASP A 161 5.33 11.25 -24.56
CA ASP A 161 4.13 11.11 -25.42
C ASP A 161 3.45 9.73 -25.30
N LYS A 162 4.10 8.76 -24.64
CA LYS A 162 3.58 7.41 -24.39
C LYS A 162 3.02 7.23 -23.00
N THR A 163 3.22 8.21 -22.13
CA THR A 163 2.74 8.17 -20.75
C THR A 163 1.22 8.20 -20.74
N LYS A 164 0.62 7.20 -20.10
CA LYS A 164 -0.84 7.09 -20.00
C LYS A 164 -1.36 7.11 -18.57
N VAL A 165 -0.65 6.46 -17.66
CA VAL A 165 -1.09 6.30 -16.27
C VAL A 165 0.02 6.66 -15.31
N LEU A 166 -0.33 7.41 -14.26
CA LEU A 166 0.46 7.58 -13.05
C LEU A 166 -0.14 6.70 -11.94
N ILE A 167 0.66 5.85 -11.31
CA ILE A 167 0.30 5.24 -10.02
C ILE A 167 0.65 6.25 -8.92
N LEU A 168 -0.31 6.56 -8.07
CA LEU A 168 -0.14 7.49 -6.94
C LEU A 168 -0.35 6.72 -5.63
N PRO A 169 0.73 6.18 -5.01
CA PRO A 169 0.64 5.23 -3.91
C PRO A 169 0.83 5.90 -2.54
N PHE A 170 -0.10 6.77 -2.14
CA PHE A 170 0.00 7.49 -0.87
C PHE A 170 -1.27 7.39 -0.03
N PRO A 171 -1.12 7.19 1.32
CA PRO A 171 0.12 7.06 2.11
C PRO A 171 0.96 5.85 1.69
N ASN A 172 2.28 6.01 1.67
CA ASN A 172 3.20 5.11 0.99
C ASN A 172 3.68 3.93 1.86
N ASN A 173 3.75 2.76 1.26
CA ASN A 173 4.54 1.62 1.70
C ASN A 173 5.73 1.48 0.74
N PRO A 174 7.01 1.64 1.17
CA PRO A 174 7.54 1.38 2.53
C PRO A 174 7.77 2.62 3.39
N THR A 175 7.71 3.82 2.86
CA THR A 175 8.31 5.00 3.50
C THR A 175 7.44 5.61 4.62
N GLY A 176 6.13 5.42 4.56
CA GLY A 176 5.19 6.14 5.42
C GLY A 176 4.97 7.61 5.01
N ALA A 177 5.45 8.00 3.84
CA ALA A 177 5.22 9.33 3.29
C ALA A 177 3.74 9.57 2.97
N ILE A 178 3.31 10.81 3.11
CA ILE A 178 2.00 11.29 2.68
C ILE A 178 2.17 12.40 1.64
N MET A 179 1.16 12.65 0.83
CA MET A 179 1.06 13.85 0.02
C MET A 179 0.12 14.84 0.72
N GLU A 180 0.58 16.06 0.93
CA GLU A 180 -0.27 17.13 1.44
C GLU A 180 -1.15 17.69 0.32
N LYS A 181 -2.21 18.42 0.67
CA LYS A 181 -3.13 18.99 -0.33
C LYS A 181 -2.41 19.82 -1.37
N LYS A 182 -1.42 20.62 -0.95
CA LYS A 182 -0.62 21.46 -1.86
C LYS A 182 0.16 20.61 -2.87
N ASP A 183 0.79 19.53 -2.42
CA ASP A 183 1.54 18.64 -3.31
C ASP A 183 0.59 18.03 -4.37
N LEU A 184 -0.60 17.59 -3.95
CA LEU A 184 -1.62 17.03 -4.84
C LEU A 184 -2.16 18.06 -5.82
N GLU A 185 -2.33 19.33 -5.43
CA GLU A 185 -2.74 20.42 -6.31
C GLU A 185 -1.71 20.65 -7.42
N GLU A 186 -0.41 20.67 -7.10
CA GLU A 186 0.68 20.80 -8.07
C GLU A 186 0.75 19.57 -9.02
N ILE A 187 0.57 18.35 -8.51
CA ILE A 187 0.46 17.14 -9.33
C ILE A 187 -0.76 17.21 -10.26
N ALA A 188 -1.92 17.64 -9.75
CA ALA A 188 -3.16 17.74 -10.53
C ALA A 188 -3.02 18.73 -11.70
N GLU A 189 -2.26 19.81 -11.54
CA GLU A 189 -1.96 20.75 -12.65
C GLU A 189 -1.21 20.05 -13.77
N VAL A 190 -0.14 19.31 -13.45
CA VAL A 190 0.63 18.55 -14.46
C VAL A 190 -0.25 17.51 -15.17
N ILE A 191 -1.08 16.79 -14.41
CA ILE A 191 -1.98 15.76 -14.95
C ILE A 191 -3.00 16.37 -15.93
N ARG A 192 -3.58 17.54 -15.60
CA ARG A 192 -4.53 18.24 -16.51
C ARG A 192 -3.86 18.68 -17.80
N GLU A 193 -2.64 19.23 -17.72
CA GLU A 193 -1.89 19.70 -18.88
C GLU A 193 -1.50 18.55 -19.83
N LYS A 194 -1.25 17.36 -19.31
CA LYS A 194 -0.70 16.22 -20.03
C LYS A 194 -1.72 15.14 -20.40
N ASP A 195 -2.99 15.30 -19.99
CA ASP A 195 -4.08 14.35 -20.23
C ASP A 195 -3.77 12.91 -19.80
N ILE A 196 -3.21 12.78 -18.59
CA ILE A 196 -2.81 11.50 -17.99
C ILE A 196 -3.91 11.02 -17.03
N PHE A 197 -4.07 9.69 -16.95
CA PHE A 197 -4.93 9.02 -15.97
C PHE A 197 -4.16 8.69 -14.70
N ILE A 198 -4.89 8.49 -13.59
CA ILE A 198 -4.31 8.16 -12.29
C ILE A 198 -4.89 6.84 -11.79
N ILE A 199 -4.05 6.00 -11.21
CA ILE A 199 -4.45 4.92 -10.29
C ILE A 199 -3.97 5.38 -8.91
N SER A 200 -4.90 5.84 -8.07
CA SER A 200 -4.61 6.28 -6.70
C SER A 200 -4.83 5.13 -5.74
N ASP A 201 -3.75 4.56 -5.21
CA ASP A 201 -3.83 3.53 -4.16
C ASP A 201 -3.82 4.19 -2.79
N GLU A 202 -5.00 4.23 -2.18
CA GLU A 202 -5.27 4.89 -0.91
C GLU A 202 -5.57 3.88 0.22
N ILE A 203 -5.01 2.66 0.13
CA ILE A 203 -5.27 1.59 1.11
C ILE A 203 -4.90 1.98 2.56
N TYR A 204 -4.02 2.96 2.73
CA TYR A 204 -3.60 3.50 4.03
C TYR A 204 -4.26 4.85 4.37
N ALA A 205 -5.28 5.29 3.64
CA ALA A 205 -5.92 6.61 3.83
C ALA A 205 -6.33 6.91 5.27
N GLU A 206 -6.84 5.92 6.02
CA GLU A 206 -7.26 6.09 7.41
C GLU A 206 -6.09 6.11 8.41
N LEU A 207 -4.91 5.69 7.99
CA LEU A 207 -3.71 5.63 8.82
C LEU A 207 -2.80 6.82 8.53
N THR A 208 -3.29 8.03 8.80
CA THR A 208 -2.54 9.28 8.75
C THR A 208 -2.53 9.93 10.13
N TYR A 209 -1.41 10.57 10.51
CA TYR A 209 -1.13 10.97 11.90
C TYR A 209 -0.99 12.49 12.10
N LYS A 210 -0.78 13.26 11.04
CA LYS A 210 -0.66 14.73 11.08
C LYS A 210 -1.99 15.39 10.71
N GLU A 211 -2.51 15.03 9.56
CA GLU A 211 -3.74 15.58 9.00
C GLU A 211 -4.59 14.44 8.44
N LYS A 212 -5.87 14.72 8.20
CA LYS A 212 -6.72 13.77 7.46
C LYS A 212 -6.18 13.61 6.04
N HIS A 213 -6.23 12.40 5.54
CA HIS A 213 -5.90 12.11 4.15
C HIS A 213 -6.76 12.95 3.19
N VAL A 214 -6.10 13.52 2.20
CA VAL A 214 -6.74 14.21 1.08
C VAL A 214 -6.59 13.31 -0.14
N SER A 215 -7.70 12.89 -0.72
CA SER A 215 -7.68 12.13 -1.96
C SER A 215 -7.55 13.07 -3.16
N ILE A 216 -6.76 12.66 -4.17
CA ILE A 216 -6.63 13.43 -5.41
C ILE A 216 -7.96 13.59 -6.15
N VAL A 217 -8.91 12.66 -5.99
CA VAL A 217 -10.22 12.72 -6.62
C VAL A 217 -11.08 13.90 -6.11
N SER A 218 -10.73 14.46 -4.94
CA SER A 218 -11.40 15.64 -4.40
C SER A 218 -11.01 16.96 -5.10
N LEU A 219 -9.94 16.92 -5.91
CA LEU A 219 -9.47 18.10 -6.64
C LEU A 219 -10.18 18.25 -7.98
N PRO A 220 -10.42 19.51 -8.44
CA PRO A 220 -11.10 19.75 -9.69
C PRO A 220 -10.43 19.07 -10.90
N GLY A 221 -11.22 18.37 -11.71
CA GLY A 221 -10.74 17.69 -12.91
C GLY A 221 -10.01 16.39 -12.66
N MET A 222 -10.03 15.84 -11.42
CA MET A 222 -9.33 14.61 -11.08
C MET A 222 -10.27 13.41 -10.97
N GLN A 223 -11.51 13.59 -10.56
CA GLN A 223 -12.46 12.48 -10.40
C GLN A 223 -12.71 11.73 -11.73
N GLU A 224 -12.82 12.45 -12.84
CA GLU A 224 -13.12 11.91 -14.16
C GLU A 224 -11.94 11.18 -14.83
N ARG A 225 -10.75 11.18 -14.23
CA ARG A 225 -9.54 10.55 -14.75
C ARG A 225 -8.80 9.67 -13.75
N THR A 226 -9.41 9.39 -12.61
CA THR A 226 -8.79 8.60 -11.54
C THR A 226 -9.55 7.31 -11.28
N VAL A 227 -8.82 6.21 -11.19
CA VAL A 227 -9.24 4.98 -10.51
C VAL A 227 -8.73 5.08 -9.09
N LEU A 228 -9.62 5.34 -8.12
CA LEU A 228 -9.29 5.30 -6.71
C LEU A 228 -9.44 3.87 -6.20
N ILE A 229 -8.40 3.36 -5.56
CA ILE A 229 -8.34 2.02 -4.95
C ILE A 229 -8.23 2.16 -3.45
N ASN A 230 -9.05 1.42 -2.73
CA ASN A 230 -8.98 1.33 -1.27
C ASN A 230 -9.49 -0.05 -0.82
N GLY A 231 -9.58 -0.28 0.48
CA GLY A 231 -10.05 -1.57 0.99
C GLY A 231 -10.07 -1.64 2.50
N PHE A 232 -10.31 -2.84 2.98
CA PHE A 232 -10.58 -3.10 4.40
C PHE A 232 -9.38 -3.67 5.14
N SER A 233 -8.34 -4.07 4.41
CA SER A 233 -7.18 -4.79 4.96
C SER A 233 -6.47 -4.04 6.07
N LYS A 234 -6.33 -2.70 5.96
CA LYS A 234 -5.49 -1.91 6.86
C LYS A 234 -6.32 -1.15 7.89
N ALA A 235 -7.32 -0.40 7.44
CA ALA A 235 -8.17 0.40 8.31
C ALA A 235 -8.96 -0.43 9.32
N TYR A 236 -9.40 -1.64 8.92
CA TYR A 236 -10.27 -2.51 9.73
C TYR A 236 -9.61 -3.82 10.16
N ALA A 237 -8.29 -3.96 10.01
CA ALA A 237 -7.55 -5.18 10.31
C ALA A 237 -8.15 -6.43 9.63
N MET A 238 -8.50 -6.31 8.34
CA MET A 238 -9.19 -7.34 7.55
C MET A 238 -8.28 -7.93 6.45
N THR A 239 -7.00 -8.14 6.71
CA THR A 239 -6.04 -8.64 5.69
C THR A 239 -6.45 -10.00 5.12
N GLY A 240 -6.82 -10.94 5.99
CA GLY A 240 -7.21 -12.31 5.62
C GLY A 240 -8.59 -12.42 4.97
N TRP A 241 -9.44 -11.38 5.06
CA TRP A 241 -10.79 -11.37 4.46
C TRP A 241 -10.76 -11.15 2.95
N ARG A 242 -9.61 -10.71 2.41
CA ARG A 242 -9.41 -10.47 0.98
C ARG A 242 -10.48 -9.59 0.37
N LEU A 243 -10.66 -8.38 0.88
CA LEU A 243 -11.68 -7.45 0.39
C LEU A 243 -11.10 -6.05 0.19
N GLY A 244 -11.39 -5.49 -0.99
CA GLY A 244 -11.09 -4.13 -1.39
C GLY A 244 -12.13 -3.62 -2.36
N TYR A 245 -11.92 -2.43 -2.87
CA TYR A 245 -12.78 -1.85 -3.88
C TYR A 245 -12.02 -0.85 -4.76
N ALA A 246 -12.59 -0.61 -5.93
CA ALA A 246 -12.21 0.53 -6.76
C ALA A 246 -13.42 1.38 -7.07
N VAL A 247 -13.20 2.69 -7.20
CA VAL A 247 -14.16 3.62 -7.79
C VAL A 247 -13.52 4.33 -8.96
N ALA A 248 -14.26 4.47 -10.04
CA ALA A 248 -13.76 5.06 -11.27
C ALA A 248 -14.91 5.57 -12.15
N PRO A 249 -14.64 6.44 -13.14
CA PRO A 249 -15.62 6.76 -14.16
C PRO A 249 -16.23 5.51 -14.81
N GLU A 250 -17.55 5.53 -15.05
CA GLU A 250 -18.30 4.37 -15.60
C GLU A 250 -17.61 3.70 -16.81
N PRO A 251 -17.07 4.42 -17.83
CA PRO A 251 -16.41 3.77 -18.96
C PRO A 251 -15.20 2.91 -18.59
N ILE A 252 -14.41 3.33 -17.60
CA ILE A 252 -13.24 2.58 -17.11
C ILE A 252 -13.73 1.40 -16.25
N LEU A 253 -14.64 1.65 -15.31
CA LEU A 253 -15.13 0.61 -14.41
C LEU A 253 -15.78 -0.55 -15.17
N GLN A 254 -16.51 -0.29 -16.24
CA GLN A 254 -17.12 -1.34 -17.06
C GLN A 254 -16.08 -2.26 -17.70
N GLN A 255 -14.89 -1.76 -18.06
CA GLN A 255 -13.82 -2.61 -18.59
C GLN A 255 -13.16 -3.41 -17.46
N MET A 256 -12.93 -2.80 -16.31
CA MET A 256 -12.46 -3.51 -15.10
C MET A 256 -13.42 -4.64 -14.73
N LEU A 257 -14.72 -4.39 -14.75
CA LEU A 257 -15.76 -5.39 -14.46
C LEU A 257 -15.69 -6.59 -15.41
N LYS A 258 -15.40 -6.41 -16.71
CA LYS A 258 -15.26 -7.54 -17.63
C LYS A 258 -14.14 -8.49 -17.20
N ILE A 259 -13.01 -7.94 -16.78
CA ILE A 259 -11.87 -8.76 -16.33
C ILE A 259 -12.23 -9.48 -15.04
N HIS A 260 -12.77 -8.74 -14.07
CA HIS A 260 -13.20 -9.28 -12.78
C HIS A 260 -14.20 -10.45 -12.94
N GLN A 261 -15.25 -10.26 -13.74
CA GLN A 261 -16.28 -11.29 -13.90
C GLN A 261 -15.75 -12.58 -14.55
N PHE A 262 -14.78 -12.50 -15.46
CA PHE A 262 -14.23 -13.70 -16.09
C PHE A 262 -13.12 -14.36 -15.26
N ALA A 263 -12.43 -13.62 -14.40
CA ALA A 263 -11.34 -14.14 -13.57
C ALA A 263 -11.81 -14.63 -12.19
N ILE A 264 -12.66 -13.83 -11.54
CA ILE A 264 -13.01 -14.00 -10.12
C ILE A 264 -14.54 -14.22 -9.94
N MET A 265 -15.37 -13.63 -10.81
CA MET A 265 -16.82 -13.59 -10.76
C MET A 265 -17.35 -12.60 -9.70
N CYS A 266 -17.05 -12.80 -8.41
CA CYS A 266 -17.33 -11.83 -7.33
C CYS A 266 -16.37 -12.05 -6.16
N ALA A 267 -16.20 -11.02 -5.34
CA ALA A 267 -15.45 -11.12 -4.09
C ALA A 267 -16.18 -12.02 -3.07
N PRO A 268 -15.51 -12.56 -2.02
CA PRO A 268 -16.11 -13.44 -1.03
C PRO A 268 -17.34 -12.81 -0.36
N THR A 269 -18.46 -13.49 -0.44
CA THR A 269 -19.76 -12.98 0.03
C THR A 269 -19.77 -12.64 1.51
N THR A 270 -19.23 -13.51 2.35
CA THR A 270 -19.15 -13.30 3.81
C THR A 270 -18.34 -12.04 4.14
N SER A 271 -17.23 -11.82 3.44
CA SER A 271 -16.41 -10.63 3.62
C SER A 271 -17.15 -9.35 3.25
N GLN A 272 -18.03 -9.41 2.24
CA GLN A 272 -18.82 -8.25 1.83
C GLN A 272 -19.86 -7.86 2.88
N TYR A 273 -20.51 -8.81 3.54
CA TYR A 273 -21.44 -8.52 4.65
C TYR A 273 -20.69 -7.90 5.84
N ALA A 274 -19.55 -8.47 6.22
CA ALA A 274 -18.70 -7.90 7.27
C ALA A 274 -18.23 -6.48 6.94
N ALA A 275 -17.94 -6.19 5.67
CA ALA A 275 -17.50 -4.86 5.23
C ALA A 275 -18.62 -3.81 5.27
N VAL A 276 -19.89 -4.20 5.09
CA VAL A 276 -21.03 -3.28 5.31
C VAL A 276 -21.03 -2.80 6.75
N GLU A 277 -20.85 -3.71 7.71
CA GLU A 277 -20.77 -3.38 9.13
C GLU A 277 -19.55 -2.49 9.42
N ALA A 278 -18.39 -2.82 8.84
CA ALA A 278 -17.18 -2.02 9.00
C ALA A 278 -17.36 -0.56 8.59
N LEU A 279 -17.98 -0.30 7.42
CA LEU A 279 -18.22 1.07 6.93
C LEU A 279 -19.28 1.83 7.73
N LYS A 280 -20.27 1.13 8.29
CA LYS A 280 -21.33 1.75 9.08
C LYS A 280 -20.90 2.11 10.49
N ASN A 281 -20.13 1.23 11.15
CA ASN A 281 -19.91 1.29 12.59
C ASN A 281 -18.45 1.21 13.03
N GLY A 282 -17.48 1.10 12.10
CA GLY A 282 -16.05 0.89 12.42
C GLY A 282 -15.20 2.14 12.63
N ASP A 283 -15.76 3.35 12.63
CA ASP A 283 -14.99 4.60 12.73
C ASP A 283 -14.23 4.71 14.07
N GLU A 284 -14.82 4.23 15.19
CA GLU A 284 -14.18 4.25 16.50
C GLU A 284 -13.02 3.25 16.59
N ASP A 285 -13.16 2.08 15.96
CA ASP A 285 -12.08 1.08 15.89
C ASP A 285 -10.88 1.61 15.10
N ILE A 286 -11.13 2.26 13.96
CA ILE A 286 -10.08 2.93 13.17
C ILE A 286 -9.37 3.97 14.05
N ALA A 287 -10.11 4.80 14.75
CA ALA A 287 -9.54 5.85 15.60
C ALA A 287 -8.66 5.26 16.72
N MET A 288 -9.09 4.19 17.35
CA MET A 288 -8.35 3.47 18.40
C MET A 288 -7.06 2.86 17.83
N MET A 289 -7.13 2.13 16.72
CA MET A 289 -5.95 1.52 16.09
C MET A 289 -4.97 2.58 15.59
N ARG A 290 -5.45 3.65 14.96
CA ARG A 290 -4.63 4.76 14.49
C ARG A 290 -3.88 5.44 15.63
N GLU A 291 -4.52 5.69 16.79
CA GLU A 291 -3.83 6.29 17.93
C GLU A 291 -2.76 5.34 18.50
N ALA A 292 -3.04 4.04 18.59
CA ALA A 292 -2.05 3.06 19.02
C ALA A 292 -0.83 3.04 18.07
N TYR A 293 -1.05 3.05 16.75
CA TYR A 293 0.04 3.15 15.78
C TYR A 293 0.82 4.47 15.89
N ASN A 294 0.13 5.59 16.12
CA ASN A 294 0.79 6.88 16.30
C ASN A 294 1.69 6.92 17.55
N GLN A 295 1.30 6.27 18.65
CA GLN A 295 2.13 6.14 19.85
C GLN A 295 3.39 5.31 19.55
N ARG A 296 3.26 4.18 18.84
CA ARG A 296 4.39 3.33 18.44
C ARG A 296 5.31 4.07 17.46
N ARG A 297 4.77 4.80 16.48
CA ARG A 297 5.52 5.66 15.57
C ARG A 297 6.39 6.65 16.34
N ARG A 298 5.80 7.39 17.27
CA ARG A 298 6.54 8.37 18.11
C ARG A 298 7.63 7.70 18.93
N TYR A 299 7.37 6.51 19.46
CA TYR A 299 8.37 5.74 20.17
C TYR A 299 9.57 5.39 19.28
N LEU A 300 9.34 4.85 18.08
CA LEU A 300 10.43 4.50 17.16
C LEU A 300 11.22 5.74 16.72
N MET A 301 10.54 6.84 16.41
CA MET A 301 11.22 8.10 16.03
C MET A 301 12.11 8.63 17.15
N HIS A 302 11.66 8.53 18.40
CA HIS A 302 12.47 8.86 19.55
C HIS A 302 13.68 7.92 19.68
N ALA A 303 13.47 6.61 19.58
CA ALA A 303 14.55 5.63 19.67
C ALA A 303 15.62 5.85 18.58
N PHE A 304 15.23 6.09 17.31
CA PHE A 304 16.19 6.41 16.25
C PHE A 304 16.98 7.68 16.53
N LYS A 305 16.33 8.70 17.05
CA LYS A 305 17.01 9.95 17.43
C LYS A 305 18.06 9.71 18.53
N GLU A 306 17.74 8.93 19.57
CA GLU A 306 18.69 8.59 20.64
C GLU A 306 19.86 7.74 20.11
N MET A 307 19.60 6.82 19.17
CA MET A 307 20.64 6.04 18.49
C MET A 307 21.48 6.88 17.52
N GLY A 308 21.05 8.12 17.17
CA GLY A 308 21.66 8.93 16.10
C GLY A 308 21.48 8.30 14.71
N LEU A 309 20.42 7.52 14.50
CA LEU A 309 20.08 6.94 13.20
C LEU A 309 19.12 7.87 12.45
N GLN A 310 19.52 8.30 11.25
CA GLN A 310 18.70 9.18 10.43
C GLN A 310 17.44 8.46 9.96
N CYS A 311 16.29 9.10 10.16
CA CYS A 311 15.00 8.65 9.64
C CYS A 311 14.11 9.88 9.44
N PHE A 312 13.50 10.04 8.24
CA PHE A 312 12.48 11.06 8.08
C PHE A 312 11.23 10.69 8.89
N GLU A 313 10.44 11.67 9.29
CA GLU A 313 9.27 11.42 10.13
C GLU A 313 8.06 11.01 9.27
N PRO A 314 7.62 9.74 9.30
CA PRO A 314 6.51 9.28 8.50
C PRO A 314 5.18 9.72 9.14
N TYR A 315 4.25 10.19 8.32
CA TYR A 315 2.92 10.60 8.77
C TYR A 315 1.79 9.72 8.22
N GLY A 316 2.15 8.61 7.54
CA GLY A 316 1.17 7.66 7.01
C GLY A 316 1.59 6.20 7.17
N ALA A 317 0.65 5.29 6.94
CA ALA A 317 0.79 3.84 7.07
C ALA A 317 1.26 3.41 8.47
N PHE A 318 1.99 2.31 8.60
CA PHE A 318 2.61 1.84 9.86
C PHE A 318 4.05 1.39 9.64
N TYR A 319 4.82 2.19 8.87
CA TYR A 319 6.22 1.91 8.57
C TYR A 319 7.11 3.11 8.89
N VAL A 320 8.36 2.81 9.26
CA VAL A 320 9.47 3.75 9.26
C VAL A 320 10.53 3.28 8.27
N PHE A 321 11.29 4.21 7.72
CA PHE A 321 12.26 3.95 6.65
C PHE A 321 13.63 4.59 6.99
N PRO A 322 14.33 4.07 8.04
CA PRO A 322 15.61 4.60 8.49
C PRO A 322 16.72 4.42 7.45
N CYS A 323 17.61 5.42 7.38
CA CYS A 323 18.77 5.46 6.52
C CYS A 323 19.96 4.76 7.20
N ILE A 324 20.61 3.82 6.48
CA ILE A 324 21.77 3.06 6.95
C ILE A 324 23.04 3.35 6.15
N LYS A 325 23.02 4.36 5.28
CA LYS A 325 24.16 4.72 4.39
C LYS A 325 25.46 4.99 5.16
N GLU A 326 25.35 5.49 6.40
CA GLU A 326 26.52 5.74 7.26
C GLU A 326 27.36 4.48 7.51
N PHE A 327 26.78 3.29 7.46
CA PHE A 327 27.49 2.04 7.76
C PHE A 327 28.31 1.50 6.58
N GLY A 328 28.04 2.00 5.33
CA GLY A 328 28.78 1.57 4.14
C GLY A 328 28.49 0.12 3.73
N MET A 329 27.37 -0.43 4.16
CA MET A 329 26.85 -1.75 3.84
C MET A 329 25.67 -1.61 2.90
N THR A 330 25.38 -2.62 2.08
CA THR A 330 24.13 -2.70 1.35
C THR A 330 22.96 -2.94 2.29
N SER A 331 21.75 -2.58 1.86
CA SER A 331 20.52 -2.82 2.65
C SER A 331 20.32 -4.31 2.95
N ASP A 332 20.66 -5.17 2.00
CA ASP A 332 20.57 -6.62 2.15
C ASP A 332 21.58 -7.14 3.18
N GLU A 333 22.86 -6.72 3.09
CA GLU A 333 23.91 -7.11 4.05
C GLU A 333 23.56 -6.67 5.47
N PHE A 334 23.07 -5.43 5.63
CA PHE A 334 22.68 -4.93 6.94
C PHE A 334 21.52 -5.74 7.52
N ALA A 335 20.47 -5.97 6.74
CA ALA A 335 19.30 -6.74 7.18
C ALA A 335 19.67 -8.20 7.52
N GLU A 336 20.55 -8.84 6.74
CA GLU A 336 21.00 -10.20 7.00
C GLU A 336 21.86 -10.29 8.27
N ARG A 337 22.81 -9.36 8.47
CA ARG A 337 23.63 -9.31 9.69
C ARG A 337 22.78 -9.05 10.93
N LEU A 338 21.86 -8.08 10.88
CA LEU A 338 20.93 -7.77 11.97
C LEU A 338 20.10 -9.01 12.36
N LEU A 339 19.59 -9.73 11.37
CA LEU A 339 18.84 -10.96 11.61
C LEU A 339 19.70 -12.06 12.28
N ARG A 340 20.91 -12.28 11.77
CA ARG A 340 21.79 -13.35 12.28
C ARG A 340 22.34 -13.05 13.66
N GLU A 341 22.79 -11.81 13.90
CA GLU A 341 23.48 -11.41 15.12
C GLU A 341 22.50 -11.08 16.25
N GLU A 342 21.38 -10.38 15.95
CA GLU A 342 20.44 -9.88 16.96
C GLU A 342 19.05 -10.55 16.93
N LYS A 343 18.78 -11.41 15.93
CA LYS A 343 17.45 -12.01 15.77
C LYS A 343 16.34 -10.99 15.56
N VAL A 344 16.64 -9.90 14.84
CA VAL A 344 15.66 -8.90 14.43
C VAL A 344 15.59 -8.88 12.91
N ALA A 345 14.40 -9.13 12.39
CA ALA A 345 14.12 -9.17 10.96
C ALA A 345 13.48 -7.86 10.50
N VAL A 346 14.10 -7.21 9.53
CA VAL A 346 13.62 -6.00 8.86
C VAL A 346 13.68 -6.22 7.35
N VAL A 347 12.95 -5.46 6.54
CA VAL A 347 13.00 -5.61 5.09
C VAL A 347 14.01 -4.63 4.48
N PRO A 348 14.98 -5.09 3.67
CA PRO A 348 15.87 -4.19 2.95
C PRO A 348 15.09 -3.28 2.00
N GLY A 349 15.49 -2.03 1.89
CA GLY A 349 14.80 -1.03 1.06
C GLY A 349 14.77 -1.38 -0.42
N THR A 350 15.79 -2.10 -0.90
CA THR A 350 15.91 -2.65 -2.26
C THR A 350 14.72 -3.53 -2.67
N ALA A 351 14.03 -4.15 -1.71
CA ALA A 351 12.82 -4.92 -1.98
C ALA A 351 11.67 -4.05 -2.56
N PHE A 352 11.74 -2.72 -2.44
CA PHE A 352 10.72 -1.76 -2.88
C PHE A 352 11.15 -0.93 -4.09
N GLY A 353 12.26 -1.29 -4.72
CA GLY A 353 12.91 -0.64 -5.85
C GLY A 353 14.39 -0.34 -5.56
N ASP A 354 15.20 -0.26 -6.61
CA ASP A 354 16.65 -0.05 -6.48
C ASP A 354 16.99 1.25 -5.74
N CYS A 355 16.17 2.29 -5.87
CA CYS A 355 16.31 3.56 -5.14
C CYS A 355 16.10 3.44 -3.61
N GLY A 356 15.59 2.30 -3.13
CA GLY A 356 15.51 1.97 -1.71
C GLY A 356 16.84 1.51 -1.09
N GLU A 357 17.93 1.41 -1.88
CA GLU A 357 19.26 1.07 -1.37
C GLU A 357 19.75 2.10 -0.34
N GLY A 358 20.31 1.60 0.75
CA GLY A 358 20.74 2.43 1.89
C GLY A 358 19.62 2.71 2.91
N PHE A 359 18.47 2.05 2.77
CA PHE A 359 17.34 2.16 3.70
C PHE A 359 16.81 0.79 4.13
N LEU A 360 16.04 0.78 5.23
CA LEU A 360 15.34 -0.40 5.73
C LEU A 360 13.87 -0.07 5.95
N ARG A 361 12.96 -1.00 5.63
CA ARG A 361 11.58 -0.88 6.10
C ARG A 361 11.39 -1.62 7.41
N ILE A 362 10.89 -0.91 8.41
CA ILE A 362 10.50 -1.44 9.72
C ILE A 362 9.01 -1.16 9.92
N SER A 363 8.22 -2.22 10.15
CA SER A 363 6.82 -2.09 10.53
C SER A 363 6.70 -1.86 12.02
N TYR A 364 5.82 -0.93 12.44
CA TYR A 364 5.45 -0.76 13.85
C TYR A 364 4.04 -1.29 14.18
N ALA A 365 3.48 -2.10 13.29
CA ALA A 365 2.27 -2.87 13.57
C ALA A 365 2.62 -4.12 14.41
N TYR A 366 3.15 -3.89 15.61
CA TYR A 366 3.55 -4.90 16.60
C TYR A 366 3.34 -4.36 18.01
N SER A 367 3.28 -5.25 19.01
CA SER A 367 3.16 -4.81 20.40
C SER A 367 4.32 -3.89 20.80
N LEU A 368 4.05 -2.94 21.67
CA LEU A 368 5.07 -2.00 22.17
C LEU A 368 6.25 -2.74 22.82
N GLU A 369 5.98 -3.84 23.53
CA GLU A 369 6.99 -4.69 24.14
C GLU A 369 7.96 -5.27 23.10
N ASN A 370 7.44 -5.86 22.01
CA ASN A 370 8.27 -6.38 20.92
C ASN A 370 9.09 -5.27 20.25
N LEU A 371 8.49 -4.09 20.06
CA LEU A 371 9.20 -2.95 19.50
C LEU A 371 10.32 -2.46 20.41
N GLN A 372 10.12 -2.45 21.75
CA GLN A 372 11.15 -2.08 22.72
C GLN A 372 12.35 -3.02 22.66
N ILE A 373 12.09 -4.33 22.73
CA ILE A 373 13.14 -5.35 22.64
C ILE A 373 13.89 -5.24 21.29
N ALA A 374 13.17 -5.05 20.20
CA ALA A 374 13.80 -4.90 18.88
C ALA A 374 14.67 -3.64 18.79
N MET A 375 14.21 -2.50 19.34
CA MET A 375 14.99 -1.26 19.33
C MET A 375 16.27 -1.36 20.18
N GLU A 376 16.22 -2.00 21.36
CA GLU A 376 17.41 -2.28 22.17
C GLU A 376 18.45 -3.10 21.39
N LYS A 377 18.00 -4.14 20.67
CA LYS A 377 18.87 -4.99 19.85
C LYS A 377 19.46 -4.22 18.67
N ILE A 378 18.65 -3.42 17.97
CA ILE A 378 19.11 -2.55 16.87
C ILE A 378 20.15 -1.55 17.40
N GLU A 379 19.92 -0.94 18.56
CA GLU A 379 20.87 -0.02 19.19
C GLU A 379 22.22 -0.70 19.49
N ALA A 380 22.20 -1.89 20.07
CA ALA A 380 23.40 -2.68 20.34
C ALA A 380 24.16 -3.00 19.06
N PHE A 381 23.46 -3.41 18.00
CA PHE A 381 24.03 -3.69 16.69
C PHE A 381 24.68 -2.45 16.08
N ILE A 382 23.99 -1.32 16.06
CA ILE A 382 24.52 -0.05 15.53
C ILE A 382 25.77 0.39 16.28
N LYS A 383 25.80 0.28 17.61
CA LYS A 383 26.97 0.61 18.43
C LYS A 383 28.18 -0.23 18.02
N ARG A 384 28.03 -1.55 17.85
CA ARG A 384 29.11 -2.43 17.38
C ARG A 384 29.61 -2.02 15.99
N LEU A 385 28.68 -1.79 15.05
CA LEU A 385 29.08 -1.35 13.69
C LEU A 385 29.90 -0.06 13.70
N ARG A 386 29.56 0.90 14.55
CA ARG A 386 30.31 2.15 14.70
C ARG A 386 31.69 1.94 15.36
N GLU A 387 31.84 0.92 16.22
CA GLU A 387 33.11 0.52 16.82
C GLU A 387 34.02 -0.22 15.80
N GLU A 388 33.43 -1.08 14.96
CA GLU A 388 34.14 -1.78 13.87
C GLU A 388 34.75 -0.82 12.83
N LYS A 389 34.21 0.40 12.70
CA LYS A 389 34.68 1.44 11.77
C LYS A 389 35.81 2.32 12.31
N LYS A 390 36.09 2.28 13.61
CA LYS A 390 37.18 3.05 14.26
C LYS A 390 38.49 2.31 14.19
#